data_e3d8e79da629aa330e05b1b46959953f
#
_entry.id   e3d8e79da629aa330e05b1b46959953f
#
_cell.length_a   1.000
_cell.length_b   1.000
_cell.length_c   1.000
_cell.angle_alpha   90.00
_cell.angle_beta   90.00
_cell.angle_gamma   90.00
#
_symmetry.space_group_name_H-M   'P 1'
#
loop_
_entity.id
_entity.type
_entity.pdbx_description
1 polymer ?
#
loop_
_entity_poly.entity_id
_entity_poly.type
_entity_poly.pdbx_seq_one_letter_code
_entity_poly.pdbx_strand_id
1 'polypeptide(L)'
;EYISEIESYYNHQPIERIRSYLNKENLLATLQKNHPEIKNINELSMLSFGKYNFALTFRKPVASWSSGGETLYVDDEGVSFSVNYYEAPALTVSDESNIQTSEGNVVASSSFLGFIGKIVSAANKQGLTITKITIPPLSLRQIQIAIDGVPYTVKLLTTSSPEGQINNFVLAKKYFEQNGIKPAYLDLRVEGKGYYK
;
A
#
# COMPACT_ATOMS: atom_id res chain seq x y z
N GLU A 1 1.56 -14.67 -21.46
CA GLU A 1 2.24 -13.38 -21.37
C GLU A 1 3.59 -13.53 -20.67
N TYR A 2 3.70 -13.96 -19.40
CA TYR A 2 4.98 -14.14 -18.71
C TYR A 2 5.96 -15.10 -19.40
N ILE A 3 5.45 -16.21 -19.99
CA ILE A 3 6.26 -17.18 -20.68
C ILE A 3 6.95 -16.55 -21.89
N SER A 4 6.25 -15.73 -22.68
CA SER A 4 6.82 -15.08 -23.86
C SER A 4 7.91 -14.08 -23.50
N GLU A 5 7.81 -13.40 -22.35
CA GLU A 5 8.86 -12.49 -21.88
C GLU A 5 10.08 -13.25 -21.34
N ILE A 6 9.87 -14.35 -20.63
CA ILE A 6 10.95 -15.24 -20.21
C ILE A 6 11.70 -15.79 -21.43
N GLU A 7 10.98 -16.22 -22.47
CA GLU A 7 11.59 -16.67 -23.72
C GLU A 7 12.37 -15.54 -24.41
N SER A 8 11.81 -14.34 -24.45
CA SER A 8 12.48 -13.15 -25.00
C SER A 8 13.77 -12.84 -24.24
N TYR A 9 13.72 -12.87 -22.90
CA TYR A 9 14.92 -12.68 -22.07
C TYR A 9 16.04 -13.67 -22.45
N TYR A 10 15.72 -14.97 -22.54
CA TYR A 10 16.70 -15.98 -22.90
C TYR A 10 17.16 -15.91 -24.36
N ASN A 11 16.40 -15.31 -25.26
CA ASN A 11 16.86 -15.04 -26.62
C ASN A 11 17.94 -13.96 -26.65
N HIS A 12 17.86 -12.98 -25.76
CA HIS A 12 18.88 -11.93 -25.59
C HIS A 12 20.06 -12.37 -24.71
N GLN A 13 19.86 -13.36 -23.83
CA GLN A 13 20.86 -13.88 -22.91
C GLN A 13 21.03 -15.41 -23.06
N PRO A 14 21.48 -15.91 -24.23
CA PRO A 14 21.43 -17.34 -24.55
C PRO A 14 22.34 -18.19 -23.64
N ILE A 15 23.38 -17.61 -23.03
CA ILE A 15 24.28 -18.30 -22.10
C ILE A 15 23.54 -18.63 -20.80
N GLU A 16 22.62 -17.82 -20.37
CA GLU A 16 21.80 -18.03 -19.15
C GLU A 16 20.79 -19.19 -19.28
N ARG A 17 20.63 -19.76 -20.48
CA ARG A 17 19.91 -21.03 -20.66
C ARG A 17 20.63 -22.22 -20.02
N ILE A 18 21.91 -22.05 -19.68
CA ILE A 18 22.69 -23.06 -18.98
C ILE A 18 22.53 -22.79 -17.48
N ARG A 19 22.07 -23.79 -16.71
CA ARG A 19 21.76 -23.68 -15.28
C ARG A 19 22.84 -23.00 -14.44
N SER A 20 24.12 -23.22 -14.76
CA SER A 20 25.25 -22.65 -14.02
C SER A 20 25.44 -21.15 -14.24
N TYR A 21 24.88 -20.58 -15.29
CA TYR A 21 25.00 -19.17 -15.64
C TYR A 21 23.70 -18.39 -15.46
N LEU A 22 22.61 -19.06 -15.06
CA LEU A 22 21.34 -18.43 -14.85
C LEU A 22 21.41 -17.35 -13.78
N ASN A 23 21.07 -16.12 -14.15
CA ASN A 23 20.97 -14.99 -13.24
C ASN A 23 19.49 -14.71 -12.91
N LYS A 24 19.03 -15.33 -11.82
CA LYS A 24 17.64 -15.18 -11.34
C LYS A 24 17.29 -13.73 -11.03
N GLU A 25 18.22 -12.94 -10.52
CA GLU A 25 18.00 -11.52 -10.15
C GLU A 25 17.80 -10.67 -11.40
N ASN A 26 18.62 -10.86 -12.43
CA ASN A 26 18.48 -10.16 -13.70
C ASN A 26 17.18 -10.53 -14.42
N LEU A 27 16.82 -11.81 -14.41
CA LEU A 27 15.54 -12.26 -14.96
C LEU A 27 14.37 -11.60 -14.21
N LEU A 28 14.36 -11.64 -12.88
CA LEU A 28 13.34 -11.00 -12.06
C LEU A 28 13.24 -9.50 -12.33
N ALA A 29 14.37 -8.79 -12.32
CA ALA A 29 14.41 -7.36 -12.61
C ALA A 29 13.89 -7.01 -14.02
N THR A 30 14.15 -7.88 -14.99
CA THR A 30 13.63 -7.71 -16.37
C THR A 30 12.12 -7.91 -16.41
N LEU A 31 11.61 -8.94 -15.77
CA LEU A 31 10.17 -9.19 -15.70
C LEU A 31 9.43 -8.07 -14.95
N GLN A 32 9.98 -7.59 -13.84
CA GLN A 32 9.35 -6.53 -13.03
C GLN A 32 9.22 -5.18 -13.74
N LYS A 33 9.96 -4.94 -14.83
CA LYS A 33 9.80 -3.71 -15.62
C LYS A 33 8.45 -3.63 -16.33
N ASN A 34 7.95 -4.77 -16.81
CA ASN A 34 6.67 -4.86 -17.53
C ASN A 34 5.58 -5.49 -16.68
N HIS A 35 5.96 -6.21 -15.62
CA HIS A 35 5.08 -6.96 -14.73
C HIS A 35 5.44 -6.67 -13.26
N PRO A 36 5.20 -5.43 -12.78
CA PRO A 36 5.54 -5.04 -11.41
C PRO A 36 4.77 -5.84 -10.34
N GLU A 37 3.67 -6.50 -10.71
CA GLU A 37 2.92 -7.42 -9.85
C GLU A 37 3.71 -8.68 -9.46
N ILE A 38 4.81 -9.01 -10.14
CA ILE A 38 5.68 -10.13 -9.80
C ILE A 38 6.54 -9.71 -8.59
N LYS A 39 6.39 -10.40 -7.47
CA LYS A 39 7.21 -10.18 -6.28
C LYS A 39 8.53 -10.93 -6.34
N ASN A 40 8.49 -12.21 -6.75
CA ASN A 40 9.68 -13.07 -6.78
C ASN A 40 9.51 -14.24 -7.74
N ILE A 41 10.65 -14.83 -8.11
CA ILE A 41 10.74 -16.15 -8.75
C ILE A 41 11.12 -17.13 -7.66
N ASN A 42 10.21 -17.98 -7.16
CA ASN A 42 10.47 -18.87 -6.04
C ASN A 42 11.25 -20.10 -6.46
N GLU A 43 10.81 -20.72 -7.54
CA GLU A 43 11.40 -21.94 -8.02
C GLU A 43 11.85 -21.79 -9.47
N LEU A 44 13.02 -22.31 -9.74
CA LEU A 44 13.55 -22.47 -11.07
C LEU A 44 14.15 -23.87 -11.13
N SER A 45 13.43 -24.79 -11.71
CA SER A 45 13.87 -26.17 -11.88
C SER A 45 14.00 -26.53 -13.36
N MET A 46 15.04 -27.26 -13.69
CA MET A 46 15.27 -27.78 -15.03
C MET A 46 14.55 -29.12 -15.15
N LEU A 47 13.51 -29.18 -15.99
CA LEU A 47 12.74 -30.40 -16.28
C LEU A 47 13.50 -31.33 -17.23
N SER A 48 14.17 -30.75 -18.26
CA SER A 48 15.01 -31.44 -19.23
C SER A 48 15.91 -30.41 -19.90
N PHE A 49 16.83 -30.88 -20.77
CA PHE A 49 17.71 -29.95 -21.50
C PHE A 49 16.90 -28.85 -22.22
N GLY A 50 17.12 -27.59 -21.82
CA GLY A 50 16.44 -26.42 -22.39
C GLY A 50 14.98 -26.22 -21.96
N LYS A 51 14.45 -27.02 -21.00
CA LYS A 51 13.10 -26.82 -20.43
C LYS A 51 13.18 -26.52 -18.95
N TYR A 52 12.60 -25.39 -18.57
CA TYR A 52 12.58 -24.90 -17.18
C TYR A 52 11.15 -24.79 -16.68
N ASN A 53 11.01 -25.01 -15.38
CA ASN A 53 9.80 -24.70 -14.65
C ASN A 53 10.07 -23.48 -13.74
N PHE A 54 9.15 -22.52 -13.78
CA PHE A 54 9.22 -21.30 -12.98
C PHE A 54 8.02 -21.25 -12.07
N ALA A 55 8.25 -20.97 -10.79
CA ALA A 55 7.19 -20.62 -9.85
C ALA A 55 7.30 -19.14 -9.50
N LEU A 56 6.32 -18.36 -9.93
CA LEU A 56 6.25 -16.94 -9.64
C LEU A 56 5.42 -16.70 -8.37
N THR A 57 5.85 -15.74 -7.55
CA THR A 57 5.03 -15.19 -6.48
C THR A 57 4.61 -13.78 -6.87
N PHE A 58 3.32 -13.50 -6.76
CA PHE A 58 2.75 -12.20 -7.04
C PHE A 58 2.66 -11.35 -5.77
N ARG A 59 2.69 -10.02 -5.94
CA ARG A 59 2.51 -9.07 -4.86
C ARG A 59 1.07 -9.13 -4.35
N LYS A 60 0.93 -9.18 -3.02
CA LYS A 60 -0.38 -9.13 -2.37
C LYS A 60 -0.68 -7.67 -2.02
N PRO A 61 -1.81 -7.11 -2.48
CA PRO A 61 -2.14 -5.74 -2.18
C PRO A 61 -2.53 -5.57 -0.71
N VAL A 62 -2.06 -4.48 -0.10
CA VAL A 62 -2.47 -4.04 1.25
C VAL A 62 -3.41 -2.83 1.19
N ALA A 63 -3.37 -2.08 0.10
CA ALA A 63 -4.25 -0.94 -0.14
C ALA A 63 -4.49 -0.73 -1.65
N SER A 64 -5.65 -0.13 -1.97
CA SER A 64 -5.87 0.53 -3.26
C SER A 64 -5.37 1.96 -3.13
N TRP A 65 -4.53 2.41 -4.06
CA TRP A 65 -3.91 3.73 -4.07
C TRP A 65 -4.38 4.54 -5.26
N SER A 66 -5.06 5.65 -4.99
CA SER A 66 -5.56 6.54 -6.03
C SER A 66 -4.76 7.84 -6.02
N SER A 67 -4.17 8.19 -7.17
CA SER A 67 -3.41 9.42 -7.37
C SER A 67 -3.62 9.92 -8.79
N GLY A 68 -3.86 11.21 -8.99
CA GLY A 68 -3.99 11.79 -10.32
C GLY A 68 -5.13 11.25 -11.20
N GLY A 69 -6.11 10.57 -10.60
CA GLY A 69 -7.22 9.92 -11.32
C GLY A 69 -6.95 8.46 -11.70
N GLU A 70 -5.75 7.95 -11.47
CA GLU A 70 -5.40 6.54 -11.61
C GLU A 70 -5.53 5.82 -10.27
N THR A 71 -5.89 4.54 -10.32
CA THR A 71 -5.95 3.68 -9.15
C THR A 71 -5.09 2.45 -9.39
N LEU A 72 -4.10 2.26 -8.53
CA LEU A 72 -3.19 1.12 -8.51
C LEU A 72 -3.34 0.37 -7.19
N TYR A 73 -2.87 -0.86 -7.16
CA TYR A 73 -2.68 -1.61 -5.92
C TYR A 73 -1.28 -1.33 -5.36
N VAL A 74 -1.14 -1.38 -4.05
CA VAL A 74 0.16 -1.20 -3.37
C VAL A 74 0.37 -2.35 -2.39
N ASP A 75 1.56 -2.95 -2.41
CA ASP A 75 1.94 -3.99 -1.48
C ASP A 75 2.56 -3.45 -0.17
N ASP A 76 3.00 -4.35 0.68
CA ASP A 76 3.64 -4.05 1.96
C ASP A 76 5.05 -3.40 1.84
N GLU A 77 5.65 -3.45 0.65
CA GLU A 77 6.91 -2.78 0.32
C GLU A 77 6.69 -1.38 -0.28
N GLY A 78 5.44 -1.01 -0.58
CA GLY A 78 5.06 0.26 -1.19
C GLY A 78 5.13 0.27 -2.71
N VAL A 79 5.35 -0.87 -3.33
CA VAL A 79 5.41 -0.99 -4.79
C VAL A 79 4.00 -0.99 -5.37
N SER A 80 3.78 -0.16 -6.39
CA SER A 80 2.50 -0.06 -7.09
C SER A 80 2.42 -1.02 -8.28
N PHE A 81 1.22 -1.57 -8.53
CA PHE A 81 0.92 -2.47 -9.65
C PHE A 81 -0.57 -2.44 -10.00
N SER A 82 -0.91 -2.75 -11.25
CA SER A 82 -2.30 -2.73 -11.75
C SER A 82 -2.97 -4.10 -11.70
N VAL A 83 -2.22 -5.18 -11.88
CA VAL A 83 -2.75 -6.55 -11.98
C VAL A 83 -2.78 -7.20 -10.60
N ASN A 84 -3.97 -7.50 -10.10
CA ASN A 84 -4.17 -8.13 -8.79
C ASN A 84 -4.76 -9.53 -8.93
N TYR A 85 -4.07 -10.53 -8.40
CA TYR A 85 -4.50 -11.93 -8.35
C TYR A 85 -5.15 -12.35 -7.02
N TYR A 86 -5.32 -11.41 -6.10
CA TYR A 86 -5.90 -11.63 -4.78
C TYR A 86 -7.22 -10.86 -4.63
N GLU A 87 -7.87 -11.00 -3.49
CA GLU A 87 -9.01 -10.16 -3.14
C GLU A 87 -8.61 -8.68 -3.08
N ALA A 88 -9.52 -7.81 -3.49
CA ALA A 88 -9.29 -6.37 -3.41
C ALA A 88 -9.16 -5.94 -1.95
N PRO A 89 -8.18 -5.10 -1.60
CA PRO A 89 -8.01 -4.62 -0.24
C PRO A 89 -9.18 -3.70 0.15
N ALA A 90 -9.63 -3.82 1.39
CA ALA A 90 -10.70 -2.98 1.93
C ALA A 90 -10.24 -1.52 2.15
N LEU A 91 -8.94 -1.30 2.31
CA LEU A 91 -8.37 0.02 2.55
C LEU A 91 -8.13 0.76 1.23
N THR A 92 -8.66 1.98 1.13
CA THR A 92 -8.37 2.91 0.04
C THR A 92 -7.53 4.08 0.55
N VAL A 93 -6.42 4.36 -0.14
CA VAL A 93 -5.60 5.57 0.06
C VAL A 93 -5.82 6.51 -1.12
N SER A 94 -6.29 7.73 -0.85
CA SER A 94 -6.42 8.81 -1.82
C SER A 94 -5.22 9.74 -1.66
N ASP A 95 -4.32 9.73 -2.63
CA ASP A 95 -3.15 10.60 -2.62
C ASP A 95 -3.44 11.88 -3.41
N GLU A 96 -3.67 12.95 -2.68
CA GLU A 96 -3.91 14.29 -3.21
C GLU A 96 -2.65 15.17 -3.14
N SER A 97 -1.48 14.58 -2.86
CA SER A 97 -0.22 15.31 -2.74
C SER A 97 0.25 15.94 -4.05
N ASN A 98 -0.36 15.59 -5.18
CA ASN A 98 0.02 15.94 -6.56
C ASN A 98 1.36 15.34 -7.00
N ILE A 99 1.83 14.28 -6.34
CA ILE A 99 2.97 13.50 -6.79
C ILE A 99 2.46 12.45 -7.77
N GLN A 100 2.94 12.50 -9.01
CA GLN A 100 2.59 11.49 -10.00
C GLN A 100 3.20 10.14 -9.61
N THR A 101 2.35 9.13 -9.57
CA THR A 101 2.76 7.74 -9.37
C THR A 101 2.73 7.01 -10.70
N SER A 102 3.73 6.18 -10.97
CA SER A 102 3.72 5.27 -12.11
C SER A 102 3.88 3.84 -11.62
N GLU A 103 3.29 2.92 -12.36
CA GLU A 103 3.30 1.49 -12.06
C GLU A 103 4.75 0.97 -11.92
N GLY A 104 4.97 0.07 -10.97
CA GLY A 104 6.28 -0.48 -10.65
C GLY A 104 7.16 0.41 -9.77
N ASN A 105 6.75 1.64 -9.47
CA ASN A 105 7.47 2.52 -8.57
C ASN A 105 7.02 2.38 -7.11
N VAL A 106 7.91 2.76 -6.20
CA VAL A 106 7.57 2.90 -4.79
C VAL A 106 6.78 4.19 -4.60
N VAL A 107 5.47 4.09 -4.37
CA VAL A 107 4.56 5.24 -4.17
C VAL A 107 4.50 5.70 -2.71
N ALA A 108 4.90 4.83 -1.79
CA ALA A 108 4.92 5.13 -0.36
C ALA A 108 6.14 4.49 0.30
N SER A 109 6.77 5.18 1.25
CA SER A 109 7.86 4.59 2.03
C SER A 109 7.35 3.48 2.95
N SER A 110 8.19 2.49 3.23
CA SER A 110 7.85 1.40 4.17
C SER A 110 7.49 1.93 5.57
N SER A 111 8.08 3.06 5.98
CA SER A 111 7.75 3.71 7.25
C SER A 111 6.33 4.30 7.24
N PHE A 112 5.91 4.89 6.12
CA PHE A 112 4.55 5.40 5.95
C PHE A 112 3.53 4.26 5.95
N LEU A 113 3.77 3.19 5.19
CA LEU A 113 2.91 2.02 5.19
C LEU A 113 2.85 1.34 6.57
N GLY A 114 3.99 1.28 7.26
CA GLY A 114 4.05 0.80 8.64
C GLY A 114 3.21 1.65 9.60
N PHE A 115 3.20 2.97 9.42
CA PHE A 115 2.32 3.86 10.17
C PHE A 115 0.83 3.58 9.85
N ILE A 116 0.47 3.47 8.57
CA ILE A 116 -0.88 3.12 8.13
C ILE A 116 -1.34 1.80 8.75
N GLY A 117 -0.51 0.76 8.69
CA GLY A 117 -0.81 -0.54 9.31
C GLY A 117 -1.07 -0.44 10.82
N LYS A 118 -0.28 0.37 11.54
CA LYS A 118 -0.44 0.58 12.98
C LYS A 118 -1.71 1.36 13.31
N ILE A 119 -2.06 2.40 12.54
CA ILE A 119 -3.31 3.16 12.71
C ILE A 119 -4.52 2.25 12.49
N VAL A 120 -4.54 1.46 11.42
CA VAL A 120 -5.63 0.51 11.14
C VAL A 120 -5.72 -0.53 12.24
N SER A 121 -4.60 -1.10 12.68
CA SER A 121 -4.57 -2.07 13.78
C SER A 121 -5.08 -1.46 15.09
N ALA A 122 -4.67 -0.23 15.44
CA ALA A 122 -5.13 0.46 16.63
C ALA A 122 -6.64 0.74 16.58
N ALA A 123 -7.15 1.16 15.43
CA ALA A 123 -8.59 1.37 15.22
C ALA A 123 -9.38 0.06 15.37
N ASN A 124 -8.92 -1.02 14.75
CA ASN A 124 -9.58 -2.33 14.85
C ASN A 124 -9.64 -2.85 16.27
N LYS A 125 -8.61 -2.63 17.09
CA LYS A 125 -8.61 -2.99 18.54
C LYS A 125 -9.68 -2.25 19.32
N GLN A 126 -10.13 -1.09 18.85
CA GLN A 126 -11.20 -0.28 19.43
C GLN A 126 -12.56 -0.53 18.76
N GLY A 127 -12.68 -1.55 17.90
CA GLY A 127 -13.90 -1.86 17.16
C GLY A 127 -14.24 -0.83 16.06
N LEU A 128 -13.24 -0.08 15.57
CA LEU A 128 -13.39 0.94 14.54
C LEU A 128 -12.84 0.44 13.23
N THR A 129 -13.53 0.69 12.12
CA THR A 129 -13.08 0.34 10.77
C THR A 129 -12.71 1.61 10.01
N ILE A 130 -11.44 1.75 9.65
CA ILE A 130 -11.01 2.83 8.74
C ILE A 130 -11.31 2.39 7.31
N THR A 131 -12.10 3.19 6.59
CA THR A 131 -12.53 2.89 5.21
C THR A 131 -11.70 3.64 4.17
N LYS A 132 -11.22 4.85 4.50
CA LYS A 132 -10.44 5.68 3.59
C LYS A 132 -9.36 6.43 4.36
N ILE A 133 -8.20 6.55 3.73
CA ILE A 133 -7.12 7.46 4.15
C ILE A 133 -6.89 8.45 3.01
N THR A 134 -6.79 9.73 3.33
CA THR A 134 -6.45 10.78 2.36
C THR A 134 -5.14 11.43 2.76
N ILE A 135 -4.20 11.52 1.83
CA ILE A 135 -2.97 12.32 1.96
C ILE A 135 -3.30 13.69 1.36
N PRO A 136 -3.40 14.75 2.16
CA PRO A 136 -3.81 16.05 1.65
C PRO A 136 -2.71 16.70 0.79
N PRO A 137 -3.06 17.67 -0.07
CA PRO A 137 -2.11 18.41 -0.87
C PRO A 137 -1.00 19.04 -0.02
N LEU A 138 0.21 19.05 -0.57
CA LEU A 138 1.40 19.70 0.01
C LEU A 138 1.82 19.20 1.40
N SER A 139 1.34 18.02 1.84
CA SER A 139 1.71 17.47 3.13
C SER A 139 1.97 15.97 3.07
N LEU A 140 3.21 15.58 3.41
CA LEU A 140 3.61 14.17 3.58
C LEU A 140 3.55 13.70 5.04
N ARG A 141 3.25 14.60 5.98
CA ARG A 141 3.24 14.31 7.43
C ARG A 141 1.85 14.26 8.04
N GLN A 142 0.83 14.56 7.26
CA GLN A 142 -0.56 14.51 7.71
C GLN A 142 -1.34 13.52 6.88
N ILE A 143 -2.28 12.87 7.53
CA ILE A 143 -3.31 12.09 6.86
C ILE A 143 -4.67 12.51 7.41
N GLN A 144 -5.68 12.26 6.62
CA GLN A 144 -7.08 12.34 7.03
C GLN A 144 -7.68 10.94 6.92
N ILE A 145 -8.40 10.51 7.93
CA ILE A 145 -9.05 9.20 7.92
C ILE A 145 -10.57 9.37 7.96
N ALA A 146 -11.26 8.51 7.22
CA ALA A 146 -12.68 8.27 7.34
C ALA A 146 -12.88 6.94 8.07
N ILE A 147 -13.79 6.92 9.05
CA ILE A 147 -14.10 5.77 9.88
C ILE A 147 -15.56 5.41 9.65
N ASP A 148 -15.86 4.14 9.51
CA ASP A 148 -17.22 3.65 9.30
C ASP A 148 -18.14 4.12 10.44
N GLY A 149 -19.34 4.59 10.08
CA GLY A 149 -20.31 5.14 11.04
C GLY A 149 -19.93 6.49 11.66
N VAL A 150 -18.81 7.14 11.24
CA VAL A 150 -18.40 8.47 11.72
C VAL A 150 -18.58 9.50 10.61
N PRO A 151 -19.48 10.52 10.78
CA PRO A 151 -19.85 11.44 9.71
C PRO A 151 -18.84 12.58 9.49
N TYR A 152 -17.69 12.56 10.13
CA TYR A 152 -16.68 13.61 10.04
C TYR A 152 -15.28 13.02 9.83
N THR A 153 -14.42 13.83 9.22
CA THR A 153 -13.02 13.47 8.95
C THR A 153 -12.15 13.67 10.18
N VAL A 154 -11.20 12.77 10.41
CA VAL A 154 -10.21 12.90 11.48
C VAL A 154 -8.83 13.17 10.88
N LYS A 155 -8.19 14.27 11.31
CA LYS A 155 -6.84 14.66 10.85
C LYS A 155 -5.80 14.16 11.84
N LEU A 156 -4.81 13.46 11.33
CA LEU A 156 -3.76 12.80 12.10
C LEU A 156 -2.37 13.22 11.61
N LEU A 157 -1.36 13.03 12.46
CA LEU A 157 0.04 13.31 12.14
C LEU A 157 0.82 11.98 12.06
N THR A 158 1.53 11.75 10.96
CA THR A 158 2.28 10.49 10.74
C THR A 158 3.49 10.31 11.64
N THR A 159 3.92 11.39 12.33
CA THR A 159 5.04 11.38 13.27
C THR A 159 4.62 11.16 14.73
N SER A 160 3.32 11.12 15.00
CA SER A 160 2.78 10.89 16.36
C SER A 160 2.39 9.43 16.56
N SER A 161 2.25 9.02 17.82
CA SER A 161 1.85 7.64 18.17
C SER A 161 0.50 7.27 17.55
N PRO A 162 0.44 6.21 16.74
CA PRO A 162 -0.81 5.72 16.17
C PRO A 162 -1.85 5.38 17.23
N GLU A 163 -1.46 4.62 18.24
CA GLU A 163 -2.33 4.21 19.34
C GLU A 163 -2.83 5.42 20.16
N GLY A 164 -1.94 6.39 20.41
CA GLY A 164 -2.29 7.63 21.13
C GLY A 164 -3.34 8.45 20.39
N GLN A 165 -3.20 8.59 19.07
CA GLN A 165 -4.15 9.32 18.25
C GLN A 165 -5.53 8.62 18.19
N ILE A 166 -5.56 7.29 18.06
CA ILE A 166 -6.82 6.54 18.09
C ILE A 166 -7.49 6.60 19.45
N ASN A 167 -6.74 6.52 20.56
CA ASN A 167 -7.29 6.68 21.90
C ASN A 167 -7.89 8.08 22.09
N ASN A 168 -7.22 9.13 21.63
CA ASN A 168 -7.74 10.50 21.66
C ASN A 168 -9.01 10.65 20.81
N PHE A 169 -9.06 9.98 19.65
CA PHE A 169 -10.28 9.93 18.83
C PHE A 169 -11.45 9.30 19.61
N VAL A 170 -11.24 8.17 20.26
CA VAL A 170 -12.29 7.47 21.02
C VAL A 170 -12.82 8.37 22.16
N LEU A 171 -11.93 9.07 22.87
CA LEU A 171 -12.32 10.03 23.91
C LEU A 171 -13.13 11.20 23.35
N ALA A 172 -12.67 11.79 22.24
CA ALA A 172 -13.37 12.89 21.57
C ALA A 172 -14.74 12.45 21.04
N LYS A 173 -14.83 11.27 20.41
CA LYS A 173 -16.10 10.69 19.93
C LYS A 173 -17.11 10.55 21.07
N LYS A 174 -16.70 9.98 22.19
CA LYS A 174 -17.54 9.86 23.38
C LYS A 174 -18.00 11.22 23.91
N TYR A 175 -17.13 12.21 23.96
CA TYR A 175 -17.47 13.57 24.35
C TYR A 175 -18.51 14.20 23.41
N PHE A 176 -18.37 14.04 22.10
CA PHE A 176 -19.32 14.55 21.13
C PHE A 176 -20.71 13.90 21.28
N GLU A 177 -20.73 12.58 21.44
CA GLU A 177 -21.99 11.85 21.65
C GLU A 177 -22.72 12.30 22.91
N GLN A 178 -22.00 12.47 24.02
CA GLN A 178 -22.57 12.91 25.30
C GLN A 178 -23.10 14.34 25.28
N ASN A 179 -22.51 15.21 24.44
CA ASN A 179 -22.86 16.63 24.39
C ASN A 179 -23.67 16.99 23.13
N GLY A 180 -24.06 16.02 22.28
CA GLY A 180 -24.82 16.26 21.07
C GLY A 180 -24.07 17.08 20.02
N ILE A 181 -22.71 17.05 20.05
CA ILE A 181 -21.86 17.81 19.13
C ILE A 181 -21.73 17.03 17.83
N LYS A 182 -21.93 17.71 16.70
CA LYS A 182 -21.78 17.18 15.34
C LYS A 182 -20.68 17.94 14.59
N PRO A 183 -19.42 17.60 14.79
CA PRO A 183 -18.33 18.32 14.16
C PRO A 183 -18.26 18.06 12.65
N ALA A 184 -17.72 18.98 11.88
CA ALA A 184 -17.37 18.79 10.49
C ALA A 184 -16.02 18.05 10.35
N TYR A 185 -15.12 18.24 11.29
CA TYR A 185 -13.84 17.51 11.38
C TYR A 185 -13.35 17.47 12.83
N LEU A 186 -12.44 16.53 13.10
CA LEU A 186 -11.65 16.46 14.32
C LEU A 186 -10.16 16.48 13.96
N ASP A 187 -9.42 17.41 14.55
CA ASP A 187 -7.97 17.56 14.33
C ASP A 187 -7.20 17.13 15.57
N LEU A 188 -6.46 16.03 15.46
CA LEU A 188 -5.66 15.40 16.50
C LEU A 188 -4.15 15.54 16.26
N ARG A 189 -3.71 16.43 15.37
CA ARG A 189 -2.31 16.61 15.02
C ARG A 189 -1.46 17.21 16.15
N VAL A 190 -2.09 17.83 17.14
CA VAL A 190 -1.41 18.35 18.32
C VAL A 190 -1.58 17.36 19.47
N GLU A 191 -0.47 16.87 19.99
CA GLU A 191 -0.49 15.88 21.07
C GLU A 191 -1.25 16.41 22.31
N GLY A 192 -2.11 15.57 22.86
CA GLY A 192 -2.93 15.89 24.03
C GLY A 192 -4.05 16.91 23.79
N LYS A 193 -4.28 17.36 22.53
CA LYS A 193 -5.34 18.32 22.18
C LYS A 193 -6.15 17.83 20.99
N GLY A 194 -7.46 18.07 21.02
CA GLY A 194 -8.36 17.87 19.89
C GLY A 194 -9.05 19.18 19.52
N TYR A 195 -8.94 19.59 18.28
CA TYR A 195 -9.65 20.75 17.73
C TYR A 195 -10.75 20.26 16.81
N TYR A 196 -11.91 20.86 16.89
CA TYR A 196 -13.07 20.52 16.04
C TYR A 196 -13.85 21.76 15.61
N LYS A 197 -14.62 21.60 14.54
CA LYS A 197 -15.48 22.68 14.03
C LYS A 197 -16.82 22.09 13.62
#